data_e6cf1b8a1ddcabf61b67cb36bc6216d8
#
_entry.id   e6cf1b8a1ddcabf61b67cb36bc6216d8
#
_cell.length_a   1.000
_cell.length_b   1.000
_cell.length_c   1.000
_cell.angle_alpha   90.00
_cell.angle_beta   90.00
_cell.angle_gamma   90.00
#
_symmetry.space_group_name_H-M   'P 1'
#
loop_
_entity.id
_entity.type
_entity.pdbx_description
1 polymer ?
#
loop_
_entity_poly.entity_id
_entity_poly.type
_entity_poly.pdbx_seq_one_letter_code
_entity_poly.pdbx_strand_id
1 'polypeptide(L)'
;MTTEKPTRPPAARRIEKQIEVAAPVEAVWKALTDAQELTRWFPLEAQVEPGEGGSIFLSWGADCQGKAPITVWEVNRRLQWREGAPGGGEVPGVFVEWVLEARGGKTLVRLVNSGFSAGGADWENEYFDSTNYGWFFMLTNLRHYLESHPGISRLVAWSRRKVMQPRPQIYAKLAGANGLFVEGVGTLAVGGRYKLRAATGEPFAGRVEFLVPD
;
A
#
# COMPACT_ATOMS: atom_id res chain seq x y z
N MET A 1 4.63 -9.26 -50.63
CA MET A 1 4.21 -8.16 -49.76
C MET A 1 3.41 -8.77 -48.61
N THR A 2 4.05 -9.04 -47.49
CA THR A 2 3.37 -9.60 -46.31
C THR A 2 2.82 -8.41 -45.51
N THR A 3 1.53 -8.27 -45.51
CA THR A 3 0.82 -7.27 -44.69
C THR A 3 0.93 -7.69 -43.22
N GLU A 4 1.83 -7.05 -42.51
CA GLU A 4 1.90 -7.13 -41.06
C GLU A 4 0.59 -6.59 -40.46
N LYS A 5 -0.14 -7.46 -39.77
CA LYS A 5 -1.37 -7.13 -39.09
C LYS A 5 -1.01 -6.18 -37.93
N PRO A 6 -1.62 -5.01 -37.80
CA PRO A 6 -1.31 -4.09 -36.70
C PRO A 6 -1.57 -4.81 -35.38
N THR A 7 -0.51 -5.11 -34.65
CA THR A 7 -0.60 -5.63 -33.29
C THR A 7 -1.23 -4.55 -32.40
N ARG A 8 -2.42 -4.86 -31.88
CA ARG A 8 -3.08 -4.00 -30.88
C ARG A 8 -2.11 -3.78 -29.72
N PRO A 9 -1.87 -2.53 -29.33
CA PRO A 9 -1.01 -2.28 -28.18
C PRO A 9 -1.52 -3.09 -26.98
N PRO A 10 -0.63 -3.70 -26.22
CA PRO A 10 -1.01 -4.48 -25.06
C PRO A 10 -1.82 -3.60 -24.09
N ALA A 11 -2.82 -4.17 -23.45
CA ALA A 11 -3.71 -3.44 -22.54
C ALA A 11 -2.96 -2.96 -21.30
N ALA A 12 -3.16 -1.71 -20.91
CA ALA A 12 -2.60 -1.16 -19.68
C ALA A 12 -2.94 -2.07 -18.48
N ARG A 13 -1.95 -2.32 -17.61
CA ARG A 13 -2.15 -3.11 -16.40
C ARG A 13 -2.84 -2.29 -15.32
N ARG A 14 -3.56 -2.96 -14.44
CA ARG A 14 -4.18 -2.36 -13.27
C ARG A 14 -4.11 -3.29 -12.07
N ILE A 15 -4.09 -2.70 -10.89
CA ILE A 15 -4.18 -3.39 -9.60
C ILE A 15 -5.60 -3.15 -9.09
N GLU A 16 -6.31 -4.21 -8.74
CA GLU A 16 -7.60 -4.13 -8.07
C GLU A 16 -7.54 -4.90 -6.76
N LYS A 17 -7.96 -4.24 -5.70
CA LYS A 17 -8.07 -4.81 -4.36
C LYS A 17 -9.39 -4.41 -3.75
N GLN A 18 -9.92 -5.26 -2.86
CA GLN A 18 -11.07 -4.89 -2.06
C GLN A 18 -10.97 -5.48 -0.66
N ILE A 19 -11.49 -4.74 0.30
CA ILE A 19 -11.65 -5.20 1.67
C ILE A 19 -13.01 -4.73 2.21
N GLU A 20 -13.60 -5.49 3.12
CA GLU A 20 -14.68 -5.03 3.97
C GLU A 20 -14.08 -4.55 5.29
N VAL A 21 -14.49 -3.37 5.74
CA VAL A 21 -14.05 -2.73 6.99
C VAL A 21 -15.26 -2.56 7.90
N ALA A 22 -15.15 -3.00 9.15
CA ALA A 22 -16.21 -2.85 10.16
C ALA A 22 -16.25 -1.42 10.73
N ALA A 23 -16.45 -0.44 9.84
CA ALA A 23 -16.57 0.98 10.15
C ALA A 23 -17.55 1.64 9.20
N PRO A 24 -18.27 2.70 9.63
CA PRO A 24 -19.18 3.46 8.76
C PRO A 24 -18.40 4.19 7.66
N VAL A 25 -19.06 4.44 6.53
CA VAL A 25 -18.44 5.02 5.34
C VAL A 25 -17.82 6.40 5.59
N GLU A 26 -18.39 7.17 6.50
CA GLU A 26 -17.89 8.48 6.92
C GLU A 26 -16.52 8.36 7.61
N ALA A 27 -16.32 7.34 8.44
CA ALA A 27 -15.04 7.09 9.10
C ALA A 27 -13.99 6.64 8.10
N VAL A 28 -14.35 5.78 7.14
CA VAL A 28 -13.45 5.37 6.05
C VAL A 28 -13.09 6.56 5.17
N TRP A 29 -14.08 7.38 4.78
CA TRP A 29 -13.84 8.59 4.00
C TRP A 29 -12.87 9.54 4.71
N LYS A 30 -13.10 9.79 6.00
CA LYS A 30 -12.22 10.62 6.81
C LYS A 30 -10.80 10.06 6.84
N ALA A 31 -10.64 8.74 7.02
CA ALA A 31 -9.33 8.09 6.99
C ALA A 31 -8.59 8.24 5.66
N LEU A 32 -9.31 8.43 4.54
CA LEU A 32 -8.73 8.62 3.20
C LEU A 32 -8.47 10.09 2.85
N THR A 33 -9.09 11.06 3.54
CA THR A 33 -9.14 12.45 3.09
C THR A 33 -8.69 13.47 4.12
N ASP A 34 -8.61 13.10 5.39
CA ASP A 34 -8.08 13.95 6.45
C ASP A 34 -6.57 13.68 6.61
N ALA A 35 -5.76 14.74 6.55
CA ALA A 35 -4.31 14.62 6.59
C ALA A 35 -3.79 13.95 7.88
N GLN A 36 -4.39 14.24 9.03
CA GLN A 36 -4.01 13.64 10.30
C GLN A 36 -4.42 12.17 10.36
N GLU A 37 -5.61 11.83 9.87
CA GLU A 37 -6.07 10.45 9.80
C GLU A 37 -5.20 9.59 8.87
N LEU A 38 -4.82 10.13 7.70
CA LEU A 38 -3.92 9.47 6.75
C LEU A 38 -2.60 9.04 7.41
N THR A 39 -1.98 9.89 8.23
CA THR A 39 -0.70 9.57 8.89
C THR A 39 -0.82 8.45 9.92
N ARG A 40 -2.02 8.11 10.36
CA ARG A 40 -2.26 7.04 11.32
C ARG A 40 -2.18 5.64 10.72
N TRP A 41 -2.31 5.51 9.40
CA TRP A 41 -2.29 4.19 8.77
C TRP A 41 -1.49 4.12 7.46
N PHE A 42 -1.29 5.22 6.73
CA PHE A 42 -0.78 5.21 5.37
C PHE A 42 0.62 5.86 5.27
N PRO A 43 0.82 7.20 5.04
CA PRO A 43 2.15 7.81 4.95
C PRO A 43 2.70 8.18 6.34
N LEU A 44 3.92 8.71 6.37
CA LEU A 44 4.49 9.37 7.55
C LEU A 44 3.99 10.82 7.67
N GLU A 45 3.84 11.50 6.52
CA GLU A 45 3.33 12.86 6.44
C GLU A 45 2.28 12.94 5.33
N ALA A 46 1.26 13.75 5.53
CA ALA A 46 0.22 14.00 4.56
C ALA A 46 -0.23 15.46 4.61
N GLN A 47 -0.62 16.00 3.46
CA GLN A 47 -1.37 17.24 3.33
C GLN A 47 -2.48 17.01 2.31
N VAL A 48 -3.64 17.60 2.53
CA VAL A 48 -4.79 17.46 1.64
C VAL A 48 -5.41 18.83 1.41
N GLU A 49 -5.51 19.22 0.16
CA GLU A 49 -6.34 20.32 -0.33
C GLU A 49 -7.61 19.67 -0.87
N PRO A 50 -8.74 19.70 -0.14
CA PRO A 50 -9.92 18.91 -0.48
C PRO A 50 -10.63 19.42 -1.74
N GLY A 51 -11.34 18.50 -2.40
CA GLY A 51 -12.16 18.79 -3.58
C GLY A 51 -11.53 18.36 -4.89
N GLU A 52 -12.36 18.27 -5.93
CA GLU A 52 -11.89 18.08 -7.31
C GLU A 52 -11.05 19.29 -7.73
N GLY A 53 -9.89 19.03 -8.34
CA GLY A 53 -8.88 20.06 -8.63
C GLY A 53 -7.98 20.43 -7.45
N GLY A 54 -8.27 19.93 -6.25
CA GLY A 54 -7.38 20.00 -5.11
C GLY A 54 -6.18 19.06 -5.23
N SER A 55 -5.50 18.80 -4.13
CA SER A 55 -4.32 17.94 -4.15
C SER A 55 -4.14 17.12 -2.89
N ILE A 56 -3.43 16.01 -3.02
CA ILE A 56 -2.95 15.18 -1.92
C ILE A 56 -1.42 15.09 -1.97
N PHE A 57 -0.75 15.45 -0.88
CA PHE A 57 0.67 15.21 -0.67
C PHE A 57 0.85 14.07 0.31
N LEU A 58 1.68 13.10 -0.06
CA LEU A 58 2.01 11.93 0.75
C LEU A 58 3.52 11.77 0.81
N SER A 59 4.08 11.46 2.00
CA SER A 59 5.52 11.27 2.20
C SER A 59 5.80 10.05 3.08
N TRP A 60 6.71 9.21 2.64
CA TRP A 60 7.35 8.12 3.40
C TRP A 60 8.82 8.43 3.67
N GLY A 61 9.20 9.70 3.65
CA GLY A 61 10.56 10.22 3.78
C GLY A 61 11.05 10.86 2.48
N ALA A 62 12.23 11.49 2.53
CA ALA A 62 12.75 12.33 1.46
C ALA A 62 12.83 11.66 0.08
N ASP A 63 13.09 10.33 0.04
CA ASP A 63 13.24 9.59 -1.21
C ASP A 63 11.92 9.05 -1.77
N CYS A 64 10.82 9.21 -1.03
CA CYS A 64 9.51 8.68 -1.40
C CYS A 64 8.41 9.62 -0.95
N GLN A 65 8.20 10.67 -1.72
CA GLN A 65 7.14 11.66 -1.48
C GLN A 65 6.65 12.25 -2.80
N GLY A 66 5.43 12.75 -2.80
CA GLY A 66 4.86 13.39 -3.97
C GLY A 66 3.55 14.12 -3.68
N LYS A 67 3.27 15.13 -4.51
CA LYS A 67 1.99 15.83 -4.55
C LYS A 67 1.23 15.37 -5.79
N ALA A 68 0.00 14.95 -5.62
CA ALA A 68 -0.87 14.42 -6.67
C ALA A 68 -2.15 15.26 -6.78
N PRO A 69 -2.57 15.69 -7.98
CA PRO A 69 -3.84 16.35 -8.18
C PRO A 69 -5.00 15.38 -7.97
N ILE A 70 -6.03 15.83 -7.25
CA ILE A 70 -7.28 15.11 -7.05
C ILE A 70 -8.15 15.32 -8.29
N THR A 71 -8.56 14.25 -8.93
CA THR A 71 -9.36 14.24 -10.17
C THR A 71 -10.82 13.89 -9.94
N VAL A 72 -11.15 13.24 -8.81
CA VAL A 72 -12.52 12.96 -8.39
C VAL A 72 -12.63 13.10 -6.87
N TRP A 73 -13.68 13.78 -6.41
CA TRP A 73 -14.00 13.99 -5.01
C TRP A 73 -15.50 13.87 -4.77
N GLU A 74 -15.99 12.66 -4.60
CA GLU A 74 -17.40 12.39 -4.27
C GLU A 74 -17.45 11.94 -2.80
N VAL A 75 -17.88 12.82 -1.91
CA VAL A 75 -17.87 12.58 -0.45
C VAL A 75 -18.54 11.25 -0.10
N ASN A 76 -17.87 10.45 0.73
CA ASN A 76 -18.30 9.13 1.19
C ASN A 76 -18.50 8.08 0.08
N ARG A 77 -18.06 8.36 -1.13
CA ARG A 77 -18.31 7.49 -2.28
C ARG A 77 -17.09 7.20 -3.14
N ARG A 78 -16.38 8.25 -3.63
CA ARG A 78 -15.31 8.06 -4.59
C ARG A 78 -14.24 9.15 -4.47
N LEU A 79 -13.01 8.73 -4.41
CA LEU A 79 -11.82 9.58 -4.41
C LEU A 79 -10.88 9.08 -5.50
N GLN A 80 -10.35 9.97 -6.32
CA GLN A 80 -9.32 9.62 -7.28
C GLN A 80 -8.26 10.72 -7.33
N TRP A 81 -7.01 10.31 -7.44
CA TRP A 81 -5.90 11.21 -7.75
C TRP A 81 -5.00 10.62 -8.83
N ARG A 82 -4.21 11.48 -9.46
CA ARG A 82 -3.18 11.05 -10.40
C ARG A 82 -1.88 10.86 -9.64
N GLU A 83 -1.35 9.64 -9.70
CA GLU A 83 -0.13 9.25 -8.99
C GLU A 83 1.09 9.98 -9.57
N GLY A 84 1.95 10.48 -8.67
CA GLY A 84 3.23 11.08 -9.03
C GLY A 84 4.35 10.04 -9.14
N ALA A 85 5.37 10.33 -9.93
CA ALA A 85 6.55 9.50 -10.03
C ALA A 85 7.36 9.51 -8.72
N PRO A 86 8.02 8.39 -8.36
CA PRO A 86 8.99 8.37 -7.29
C PRO A 86 10.09 9.43 -7.51
N GLY A 87 10.36 10.27 -6.50
CA GLY A 87 11.35 11.35 -6.61
C GLY A 87 10.82 12.68 -7.14
N GLY A 88 9.52 12.81 -7.34
CA GLY A 88 8.84 14.00 -7.86
C GLY A 88 8.62 13.92 -9.37
N GLY A 89 7.52 14.45 -9.82
CA GLY A 89 7.05 14.38 -11.20
C GLY A 89 5.80 13.50 -11.31
N GLU A 90 5.06 13.69 -12.40
CA GLU A 90 3.87 12.91 -12.68
C GLU A 90 4.23 11.66 -13.49
N VAL A 91 3.73 10.49 -13.05
CA VAL A 91 3.71 9.29 -13.91
C VAL A 91 2.49 9.43 -14.81
N PRO A 92 2.67 9.65 -16.13
CA PRO A 92 1.55 9.87 -17.02
C PRO A 92 0.60 8.69 -17.02
N GLY A 93 -0.69 8.97 -16.77
CA GLY A 93 -1.75 7.97 -16.90
C GLY A 93 -1.91 7.01 -15.73
N VAL A 94 -1.14 7.13 -14.65
CA VAL A 94 -1.32 6.28 -13.45
C VAL A 94 -2.25 6.99 -12.47
N PHE A 95 -3.30 6.30 -12.06
CA PHE A 95 -4.33 6.82 -11.16
C PHE A 95 -4.57 5.86 -10.00
N VAL A 96 -4.82 6.43 -8.83
CA VAL A 96 -5.31 5.71 -7.65
C VAL A 96 -6.75 6.12 -7.40
N GLU A 97 -7.64 5.16 -7.39
CA GLU A 97 -9.07 5.35 -7.17
C GLU A 97 -9.56 4.51 -5.99
N TRP A 98 -10.33 5.15 -5.13
CA TRP A 98 -11.03 4.56 -4.01
C TRP A 98 -12.52 4.66 -4.25
N VAL A 99 -13.21 3.53 -4.16
CA VAL A 99 -14.67 3.46 -4.24
C VAL A 99 -15.19 2.85 -2.95
N LEU A 100 -16.12 3.54 -2.30
CA LEU A 100 -16.71 3.18 -1.03
C LEU A 100 -18.18 2.81 -1.22
N GLU A 101 -18.60 1.72 -0.60
CA GLU A 101 -19.99 1.26 -0.57
C GLU A 101 -20.39 0.93 0.87
N ALA A 102 -21.37 1.67 1.39
CA ALA A 102 -21.92 1.41 2.73
C ALA A 102 -22.70 0.09 2.76
N ARG A 103 -22.46 -0.77 3.74
CA ARG A 103 -23.08 -2.09 3.91
C ARG A 103 -23.43 -2.37 5.36
N GLY A 104 -24.59 -1.91 5.80
CA GLY A 104 -25.11 -2.28 7.14
C GLY A 104 -24.16 -1.96 8.30
N GLY A 105 -23.62 -0.74 8.36
CA GLY A 105 -22.66 -0.30 9.38
C GLY A 105 -21.20 -0.65 9.09
N LYS A 106 -20.96 -1.39 8.02
CA LYS A 106 -19.63 -1.66 7.46
C LYS A 106 -19.46 -0.92 6.14
N THR A 107 -18.25 -0.91 5.62
CA THR A 107 -17.91 -0.33 4.31
C THR A 107 -17.13 -1.32 3.47
N LEU A 108 -17.60 -1.59 2.25
CA LEU A 108 -16.76 -2.20 1.23
C LEU A 108 -15.88 -1.11 0.62
N VAL A 109 -14.59 -1.30 0.72
CA VAL A 109 -13.56 -0.43 0.15
C VAL A 109 -12.97 -1.14 -1.06
N ARG A 110 -13.06 -0.53 -2.24
CA ARG A 110 -12.39 -0.98 -3.45
C ARG A 110 -11.32 0.03 -3.83
N LEU A 111 -10.11 -0.47 -4.05
CA LEU A 111 -8.98 0.27 -4.60
C LEU A 111 -8.74 -0.17 -6.04
N VAL A 112 -8.60 0.78 -6.95
CA VAL A 112 -8.15 0.56 -8.31
C VAL A 112 -6.96 1.47 -8.58
N ASN A 113 -5.80 0.89 -8.82
CA ASN A 113 -4.62 1.62 -9.28
C ASN A 113 -4.37 1.22 -10.74
N SER A 114 -4.52 2.15 -11.65
CA SER A 114 -4.62 1.90 -13.09
C SER A 114 -3.70 2.79 -13.92
N GLY A 115 -3.51 2.41 -15.18
CA GLY A 115 -2.68 3.19 -16.12
C GLY A 115 -1.22 2.75 -16.16
N PHE A 116 -0.86 1.64 -15.52
CA PHE A 116 0.48 1.08 -15.66
C PHE A 116 0.74 0.61 -17.09
N SER A 117 1.99 0.73 -17.54
CA SER A 117 2.37 0.21 -18.86
C SER A 117 2.14 -1.29 -18.95
N ALA A 118 1.84 -1.76 -20.16
CA ALA A 118 1.45 -3.15 -20.40
C ALA A 118 2.63 -4.14 -20.52
N GLY A 119 3.82 -3.66 -20.50
CA GLY A 119 5.04 -4.44 -20.64
C GLY A 119 6.17 -3.48 -20.98
N GLY A 120 6.85 -3.06 -19.99
CA GLY A 120 7.89 -2.07 -20.10
C GLY A 120 9.25 -2.62 -19.71
N ALA A 121 10.14 -1.70 -19.43
CA ALA A 121 11.44 -1.98 -18.87
C ALA A 121 11.30 -2.69 -17.51
N ASP A 122 12.35 -3.38 -17.08
CA ASP A 122 12.36 -4.15 -15.82
C ASP A 122 11.88 -3.31 -14.62
N TRP A 123 12.28 -2.03 -14.56
CA TRP A 123 11.86 -1.12 -13.49
C TRP A 123 10.34 -0.88 -13.44
N GLU A 124 9.62 -0.92 -14.58
CA GLU A 124 8.16 -0.78 -14.62
C GLU A 124 7.46 -2.02 -14.07
N ASN A 125 8.04 -3.20 -14.30
CA ASN A 125 7.54 -4.44 -13.74
C ASN A 125 7.78 -4.47 -12.23
N GLU A 126 8.99 -4.12 -11.78
CA GLU A 126 9.31 -4.00 -10.36
C GLU A 126 8.41 -2.96 -9.65
N TYR A 127 8.13 -1.83 -10.31
CA TYR A 127 7.24 -0.81 -9.78
C TYR A 127 5.80 -1.33 -9.64
N PHE A 128 5.29 -2.00 -10.67
CA PHE A 128 3.95 -2.62 -10.63
C PHE A 128 3.84 -3.66 -9.51
N ASP A 129 4.81 -4.57 -9.42
CA ASP A 129 4.80 -5.64 -8.42
C ASP A 129 4.93 -5.09 -6.99
N SER A 130 5.86 -4.17 -6.76
CA SER A 130 6.03 -3.53 -5.45
C SER A 130 4.79 -2.74 -5.04
N THR A 131 4.14 -2.04 -5.98
CA THR A 131 2.89 -1.32 -5.74
C THR A 131 1.74 -2.29 -5.40
N ASN A 132 1.64 -3.40 -6.13
CA ASN A 132 0.63 -4.43 -5.87
C ASN A 132 0.73 -5.03 -4.46
N TYR A 133 1.96 -5.35 -4.00
CA TYR A 133 2.19 -5.82 -2.63
C TYR A 133 2.01 -4.69 -1.60
N GLY A 134 2.45 -3.49 -1.94
CA GLY A 134 2.28 -2.30 -1.09
C GLY A 134 0.81 -2.02 -0.79
N TRP A 135 -0.07 -2.07 -1.78
CA TRP A 135 -1.51 -1.89 -1.58
C TRP A 135 -2.15 -2.95 -0.70
N PHE A 136 -1.71 -4.19 -0.79
CA PHE A 136 -2.20 -5.22 0.11
C PHE A 136 -1.86 -4.91 1.56
N PHE A 137 -0.61 -4.51 1.83
CA PHE A 137 -0.17 -4.08 3.16
C PHE A 137 -0.94 -2.85 3.65
N MET A 138 -1.10 -1.83 2.81
CA MET A 138 -1.78 -0.59 3.19
C MET A 138 -3.28 -0.79 3.47
N LEU A 139 -3.97 -1.63 2.71
CA LEU A 139 -5.37 -1.97 2.99
C LEU A 139 -5.53 -2.74 4.31
N THR A 140 -4.59 -3.61 4.62
CA THR A 140 -4.56 -4.29 5.93
C THR A 140 -4.37 -3.29 7.07
N ASN A 141 -3.48 -2.30 6.90
CA ASN A 141 -3.29 -1.22 7.87
C ASN A 141 -4.55 -0.36 8.03
N LEU A 142 -5.21 0.01 6.93
CA LEU A 142 -6.46 0.77 6.98
C LEU A 142 -7.53 0.04 7.80
N ARG A 143 -7.75 -1.25 7.51
CA ARG A 143 -8.70 -2.08 8.25
C ARG A 143 -8.33 -2.15 9.73
N HIS A 144 -7.07 -2.46 10.03
CA HIS A 144 -6.60 -2.56 11.41
C HIS A 144 -6.72 -1.24 12.18
N TYR A 145 -6.40 -0.12 11.52
CA TYR A 145 -6.58 1.21 12.09
C TYR A 145 -8.05 1.46 12.46
N LEU A 146 -8.95 1.30 11.50
CA LEU A 146 -10.36 1.64 11.70
C LEU A 146 -11.10 0.69 12.66
N GLU A 147 -10.72 -0.60 12.68
CA GLU A 147 -11.39 -1.61 13.51
C GLU A 147 -10.81 -1.72 14.93
N SER A 148 -9.53 -1.42 15.12
CA SER A 148 -8.84 -1.70 16.38
C SER A 148 -8.25 -0.46 17.05
N HIS A 149 -7.89 0.57 16.29
CA HIS A 149 -7.15 1.72 16.80
C HIS A 149 -7.62 3.07 16.26
N PRO A 150 -8.94 3.33 16.11
CA PRO A 150 -9.44 4.57 15.53
C PRO A 150 -8.98 5.78 16.37
N GLY A 151 -8.43 6.78 15.70
CA GLY A 151 -7.93 8.00 16.33
C GLY A 151 -6.57 7.89 17.03
N ILE A 152 -5.97 6.70 17.11
CA ILE A 152 -4.67 6.48 17.77
C ILE A 152 -3.54 6.66 16.74
N SER A 153 -2.54 7.48 17.08
CA SER A 153 -1.35 7.62 16.25
C SER A 153 -0.48 6.37 16.37
N ARG A 154 -0.03 5.86 15.23
CA ARG A 154 0.91 4.75 15.20
C ARG A 154 2.35 5.22 15.47
N LEU A 155 3.17 4.33 16.00
CA LEU A 155 4.62 4.48 16.01
C LEU A 155 5.18 3.72 14.81
N VAL A 156 6.05 4.36 14.05
CA VAL A 156 6.68 3.76 12.86
C VAL A 156 8.19 3.79 13.02
N ALA A 157 8.80 2.62 12.86
CA ALA A 157 10.24 2.50 12.73
C ALA A 157 10.56 2.09 11.29
N TRP A 158 11.36 2.88 10.59
CA TRP A 158 11.84 2.59 9.24
C TRP A 158 13.30 2.20 9.25
N SER A 159 13.61 1.12 8.54
CA SER A 159 14.98 0.82 8.14
C SER A 159 14.98 0.42 6.68
N ARG A 160 15.75 1.13 5.87
CA ARG A 160 15.94 0.83 4.46
C ARG A 160 17.43 0.70 4.17
N ARG A 161 17.83 -0.44 3.64
CA ARG A 161 19.18 -0.65 3.15
C ARG A 161 19.15 -1.34 1.80
N LYS A 162 19.94 -0.84 0.86
CA LYS A 162 20.22 -1.57 -0.38
C LYS A 162 21.20 -2.71 -0.05
N VAL A 163 20.85 -3.92 -0.42
CA VAL A 163 21.66 -5.11 -0.25
C VAL A 163 21.87 -5.77 -1.61
N MET A 164 23.01 -6.41 -1.79
CA MET A 164 23.41 -7.05 -3.07
C MET A 164 23.15 -8.57 -3.06
N GLN A 165 22.66 -9.11 -1.95
CA GLN A 165 22.34 -10.54 -1.85
C GLN A 165 20.99 -10.84 -2.49
N PRO A 166 20.80 -12.04 -3.05
CA PRO A 166 19.50 -12.51 -3.54
C PRO A 166 18.43 -12.50 -2.45
N ARG A 167 17.19 -12.20 -2.82
CA ARG A 167 16.04 -12.13 -1.91
C ARG A 167 15.90 -13.34 -0.97
N PRO A 168 16.00 -14.62 -1.41
CA PRO A 168 15.89 -15.77 -0.52
C PRO A 168 16.93 -15.79 0.59
N GLN A 169 18.16 -15.34 0.29
CA GLN A 169 19.22 -15.25 1.31
C GLN A 169 18.93 -14.15 2.35
N ILE A 170 18.37 -13.03 1.90
CA ILE A 170 17.93 -11.95 2.80
C ILE A 170 16.77 -12.44 3.68
N TYR A 171 15.77 -13.08 3.07
CA TYR A 171 14.64 -13.64 3.80
C TYR A 171 15.11 -14.65 4.88
N ALA A 172 16.01 -15.57 4.53
CA ALA A 172 16.58 -16.51 5.48
C ALA A 172 17.34 -15.83 6.64
N LYS A 173 18.03 -14.72 6.38
CA LYS A 173 18.72 -13.94 7.41
C LYS A 173 17.74 -13.16 8.33
N LEU A 174 16.59 -12.79 7.84
CA LEU A 174 15.59 -12.05 8.64
C LEU A 174 14.67 -13.01 9.41
N ALA A 175 14.16 -14.02 8.74
CA ALA A 175 13.09 -14.90 9.22
C ALA A 175 13.50 -16.38 9.39
N GLY A 176 14.72 -16.77 9.05
CA GLY A 176 15.23 -18.14 9.22
C GLY A 176 15.65 -18.44 10.66
N ALA A 177 15.97 -19.70 10.95
CA ALA A 177 16.27 -20.20 12.30
C ALA A 177 17.42 -19.46 13.03
N ASN A 178 18.34 -18.85 12.29
CA ASN A 178 19.42 -18.00 12.81
C ASN A 178 19.26 -16.55 12.34
N GLY A 179 18.06 -16.12 12.05
CA GLY A 179 17.77 -14.80 11.55
C GLY A 179 17.73 -13.73 12.63
N LEU A 180 17.48 -12.51 12.21
CA LEU A 180 17.38 -11.35 13.11
C LEU A 180 16.28 -11.53 14.16
N PHE A 181 15.24 -12.31 13.84
CA PHE A 181 14.11 -12.64 14.70
C PHE A 181 14.22 -14.10 15.14
N VAL A 182 14.98 -14.39 16.17
CA VAL A 182 15.60 -15.73 16.40
C VAL A 182 14.81 -16.66 17.29
N GLU A 183 13.87 -16.21 18.10
CA GLU A 183 13.15 -17.13 19.00
C GLU A 183 11.74 -17.45 18.51
N GLY A 184 11.49 -18.73 18.25
CA GLY A 184 10.14 -19.26 18.07
C GLY A 184 9.60 -19.22 16.66
N VAL A 185 10.44 -19.02 15.64
CA VAL A 185 10.03 -19.13 14.26
C VAL A 185 10.05 -20.58 13.82
N GLY A 186 8.94 -21.27 14.12
CA GLY A 186 8.55 -22.39 13.29
C GLY A 186 8.15 -21.88 11.89
N THR A 187 7.52 -22.69 11.10
CA THR A 187 6.99 -22.27 9.79
C THR A 187 5.93 -21.19 10.00
N LEU A 188 6.20 -19.97 9.56
CA LEU A 188 5.22 -18.90 9.54
C LEU A 188 4.10 -19.26 8.56
N ALA A 189 2.85 -19.08 8.98
CA ALA A 189 1.69 -19.27 8.13
C ALA A 189 0.68 -18.14 8.34
N VAL A 190 -0.04 -17.77 7.31
CA VAL A 190 -1.09 -16.74 7.38
C VAL A 190 -2.13 -17.20 8.43
N GLY A 191 -2.53 -16.29 9.30
CA GLY A 191 -3.42 -16.54 10.43
C GLY A 191 -2.73 -17.14 11.67
N GLY A 192 -1.48 -17.61 11.57
CA GLY A 192 -0.70 -18.13 12.67
C GLY A 192 -0.26 -17.04 13.66
N ARG A 193 -0.14 -17.39 14.92
CA ARG A 193 0.47 -16.52 15.93
C ARG A 193 1.98 -16.72 15.92
N TYR A 194 2.70 -15.63 16.16
CA TYR A 194 4.15 -15.65 16.35
C TYR A 194 4.57 -14.95 17.65
N LYS A 195 5.67 -15.42 18.19
CA LYS A 195 6.44 -14.71 19.21
C LYS A 195 7.89 -14.71 18.76
N LEU A 196 8.44 -13.53 18.61
CA LEU A 196 9.81 -13.33 18.17
C LEU A 196 10.53 -12.47 19.21
N ARG A 197 11.84 -12.61 19.25
CA ARG A 197 12.70 -11.69 19.99
C ARG A 197 13.71 -11.11 19.01
N ALA A 198 13.79 -9.79 18.93
CA ALA A 198 14.84 -9.14 18.17
C ALA A 198 16.22 -9.48 18.74
N ALA A 199 17.27 -9.41 17.92
CA ALA A 199 18.65 -9.60 18.38
C ALA A 199 19.05 -8.57 19.46
N THR A 200 18.37 -7.44 19.54
CA THR A 200 18.47 -6.40 20.56
C THR A 200 17.75 -6.74 21.88
N GLY A 201 17.00 -7.84 21.90
CA GLY A 201 16.32 -8.36 23.10
C GLY A 201 14.83 -8.00 23.21
N GLU A 202 14.28 -7.12 22.37
CA GLU A 202 12.88 -6.73 22.43
C GLU A 202 11.97 -7.90 22.02
N PRO A 203 10.90 -8.18 22.78
CA PRO A 203 9.91 -9.17 22.41
C PRO A 203 8.92 -8.58 21.40
N PHE A 204 8.60 -9.36 20.38
CA PHE A 204 7.52 -9.11 19.43
C PHE A 204 6.54 -10.28 19.44
N ALA A 205 5.25 -9.99 19.46
CA ALA A 205 4.22 -11.00 19.34
C ALA A 205 3.10 -10.47 18.48
N GLY A 206 2.48 -11.35 17.69
CA GLY A 206 1.40 -10.95 16.82
C GLY A 206 0.81 -12.13 16.08
N ARG A 207 0.05 -11.80 15.03
CA ARG A 207 -0.55 -12.71 14.08
C ARG A 207 -0.02 -12.37 12.69
N VAL A 208 0.24 -13.39 11.90
CA VAL A 208 0.65 -13.22 10.50
C VAL A 208 -0.59 -12.88 9.68
N GLU A 209 -0.71 -11.65 9.21
CA GLU A 209 -1.83 -11.21 8.38
C GLU A 209 -1.61 -11.59 6.90
N PHE A 210 -0.38 -11.56 6.44
CA PHE A 210 -0.01 -12.07 5.13
C PHE A 210 1.45 -12.52 5.08
N LEU A 211 1.75 -13.40 4.16
CA LEU A 211 3.07 -13.89 3.87
C LEU A 211 3.22 -13.96 2.35
N VAL A 212 4.25 -13.31 1.83
CA VAL A 212 4.57 -13.34 0.40
C VAL A 212 5.73 -14.32 0.24
N PRO A 213 5.51 -15.45 -0.43
CA PRO A 213 6.61 -16.37 -0.77
C PRO A 213 7.59 -15.67 -1.71
N ASP A 214 8.82 -16.14 -1.70
CA ASP A 214 9.91 -15.66 -2.57
C ASP A 214 9.64 -15.89 -4.07
#